data_e58ab0bfac9e92545e73239ba050ff5e
#
_entry.id   e58ab0bfac9e92545e73239ba050ff5e
#
_cell.length_a   1.000
_cell.length_b   1.000
_cell.length_c   1.000
_cell.angle_alpha   90.00
_cell.angle_beta   90.00
_cell.angle_gamma   90.00
#
_symmetry.space_group_name_H-M   'P 1'
#
loop_
_entity.id
_entity.type
_entity.pdbx_description
1 polymer ?
#
loop_
_entity_poly.entity_id
_entity_poly.type
_entity_poly.pdbx_seq_one_letter_code
_entity_poly.pdbx_strand_id
1 'polypeptide(L)'
;KGLLYKGYTIQPYSPAAGTGLSTHELNQPGCYRDVKDTTCTAQFRIIRDAKSEKLFGDAEGPLYFLAWTTTPWTLPSNTALAVGPAIEYVKVKCRNPYTDEPQTVILAKDLVASYFTKKIEGSYQITGESWMGPELEGIRYEQLIPWVKPTGDAFRVIVGDYVTTSDGTGIVHIAPTFGADDDRVAKAAGIAPLFMVDKAGKNQPMVDKQGKFFVLEDLDPEFVKNNIDVEKYKEYAGRYVKNAYDPEIACDVETTLDIDLAVMLKAQNKAFKIEKHTHSYPHCWRTDKPVLYYPLDSWFIRTTALRERMIELNKTIRWKPESTGTGRFGKWLEGLVDWNLSRSRFWGTPLPVWATEDYSELKCIGSIRELMDEIEKSIAAGFMKENPYKNFKVGDMSKENYSTRNIDLHRPYVDNIVLV
;
A
#
# COMPACT_ATOMS: atom_id res chain seq x y z
N LYS A 1 -6.67 22.50 18.20
CA LYS A 1 -6.16 21.43 19.09
C LYS A 1 -4.96 20.67 18.46
N GLY A 2 -4.54 21.03 17.22
CA GLY A 2 -3.40 20.40 16.54
C GLY A 2 -3.57 18.92 16.20
N LEU A 3 -4.81 18.44 16.10
CA LEU A 3 -5.11 17.03 15.81
C LEU A 3 -5.40 16.78 14.32
N LEU A 4 -5.75 17.81 13.55
CA LEU A 4 -5.98 17.72 12.11
C LEU A 4 -4.62 17.77 11.39
N TYR A 5 -4.38 16.84 10.48
CA TYR A 5 -3.18 16.82 9.66
C TYR A 5 -3.44 16.19 8.29
N LYS A 6 -2.59 16.52 7.31
CA LYS A 6 -2.56 15.88 6.01
C LYS A 6 -1.50 14.78 6.00
N GLY A 7 -1.84 13.63 5.42
CA GLY A 7 -0.96 12.50 5.26
C GLY A 7 -1.47 11.60 4.14
N TYR A 8 -0.91 10.41 4.00
CA TYR A 8 -1.45 9.38 3.13
C TYR A 8 -1.64 8.08 3.90
N THR A 9 -2.51 7.24 3.41
CA THR A 9 -2.63 5.85 3.85
C THR A 9 -2.92 4.96 2.64
N ILE A 10 -2.47 3.71 2.75
CA ILE A 10 -2.76 2.70 1.73
C ILE A 10 -4.22 2.29 1.89
N GLN A 11 -5.00 2.53 0.86
CA GLN A 11 -6.45 2.27 0.86
C GLN A 11 -6.84 1.46 -0.37
N PRO A 12 -7.92 0.67 -0.27
CA PRO A 12 -8.54 0.09 -1.46
C PRO A 12 -8.98 1.22 -2.42
N TYR A 13 -8.56 1.13 -3.64
CA TYR A 13 -8.83 2.10 -4.70
C TYR A 13 -9.35 1.40 -5.96
N SER A 14 -10.39 1.93 -6.55
CA SER A 14 -10.90 1.44 -7.82
C SER A 14 -10.44 2.32 -8.97
N PRO A 15 -9.52 1.87 -9.83
CA PRO A 15 -9.12 2.62 -11.03
C PRO A 15 -10.30 2.95 -11.93
N ALA A 16 -11.22 2.00 -12.10
CA ALA A 16 -12.40 2.17 -12.96
C ALA A 16 -13.42 3.17 -12.40
N ALA A 17 -13.53 3.33 -11.07
CA ALA A 17 -14.39 4.31 -10.44
C ALA A 17 -13.68 5.63 -10.11
N GLY A 18 -12.33 5.68 -10.22
CA GLY A 18 -11.52 6.83 -9.89
C GLY A 18 -11.56 7.26 -8.41
N THR A 19 -11.87 6.33 -7.48
CA THR A 19 -12.07 6.67 -6.07
C THR A 19 -11.59 5.58 -5.12
N GLY A 20 -11.18 6.01 -3.90
CA GLY A 20 -10.95 5.11 -2.78
C GLY A 20 -12.25 4.46 -2.29
N LEU A 21 -12.13 3.27 -1.74
CA LEU A 21 -13.22 2.50 -1.15
C LEU A 21 -12.98 2.37 0.36
N SER A 22 -14.07 2.45 1.14
CA SER A 22 -14.00 2.17 2.56
C SER A 22 -14.02 0.65 2.82
N THR A 23 -13.56 0.23 4.00
CA THR A 23 -13.66 -1.16 4.45
C THR A 23 -15.12 -1.66 4.42
N HIS A 24 -16.08 -0.78 4.75
CA HIS A 24 -17.50 -1.13 4.70
C HIS A 24 -17.96 -1.44 3.27
N GLU A 25 -17.45 -0.75 2.27
CA GLU A 25 -17.77 -1.00 0.85
C GLU A 25 -17.17 -2.31 0.35
N LEU A 26 -15.98 -2.69 0.84
CA LEU A 26 -15.39 -4.00 0.54
C LEU A 26 -16.12 -5.16 1.22
N ASN A 27 -16.81 -4.89 2.34
CA ASN A 27 -17.59 -5.90 3.04
C ASN A 27 -18.99 -6.13 2.45
N GLN A 28 -19.33 -5.48 1.32
CA GLN A 28 -20.58 -5.75 0.62
C GLN A 28 -20.55 -7.17 0.02
N PRO A 29 -21.70 -7.89 0.03
CA PRO A 29 -21.79 -9.20 -0.59
C PRO A 29 -21.33 -9.18 -2.06
N GLY A 30 -20.49 -10.15 -2.44
CA GLY A 30 -19.98 -10.28 -3.81
C GLY A 30 -18.77 -9.39 -4.16
N CYS A 31 -18.26 -8.60 -3.22
CA CYS A 31 -17.04 -7.84 -3.42
C CYS A 31 -15.81 -8.74 -3.50
N TYR A 32 -15.73 -9.76 -2.68
CA TYR A 32 -14.67 -10.77 -2.76
C TYR A 32 -15.09 -11.91 -3.68
N ARG A 33 -14.24 -12.22 -4.65
CA ARG A 33 -14.48 -13.26 -5.66
C ARG A 33 -13.25 -14.12 -5.83
N ASP A 34 -13.45 -15.39 -6.08
CA ASP A 34 -12.37 -16.29 -6.42
C ASP A 34 -11.86 -15.98 -7.82
N VAL A 35 -10.58 -15.66 -7.91
CA VAL A 35 -9.86 -15.41 -9.16
C VAL A 35 -8.70 -16.39 -9.30
N LYS A 36 -8.38 -16.75 -10.54
CA LYS A 36 -7.26 -17.65 -10.84
C LYS A 36 -6.13 -16.84 -11.44
N ASP A 37 -5.22 -16.39 -10.59
CA ASP A 37 -4.07 -15.57 -10.98
C ASP A 37 -2.79 -16.40 -11.13
N THR A 38 -1.80 -15.85 -11.84
CA THR A 38 -0.43 -16.38 -11.88
C THR A 38 0.28 -15.95 -10.62
N THR A 39 0.82 -16.90 -9.88
CA THR A 39 1.63 -16.65 -8.68
C THR A 39 3.09 -16.94 -8.95
N CYS A 40 3.96 -16.26 -8.21
CA CYS A 40 5.40 -16.44 -8.32
C CYS A 40 6.03 -16.59 -6.92
N THR A 41 6.82 -17.66 -6.75
CA THR A 41 7.79 -17.75 -5.67
C THR A 41 9.11 -17.22 -6.21
N ALA A 42 9.46 -16.02 -5.80
CA ALA A 42 10.67 -15.32 -6.23
C ALA A 42 11.86 -15.65 -5.33
N GLN A 43 13.07 -15.58 -5.91
CA GLN A 43 14.36 -15.84 -5.26
C GLN A 43 15.09 -14.53 -5.01
N PHE A 44 15.21 -14.14 -3.74
CA PHE A 44 15.91 -12.93 -3.31
C PHE A 44 17.33 -13.31 -2.88
N ARG A 45 18.32 -12.97 -3.70
CA ARG A 45 19.72 -13.35 -3.45
C ARG A 45 20.25 -12.64 -2.23
N ILE A 46 20.76 -13.43 -1.26
CA ILE A 46 21.32 -12.91 0.00
C ILE A 46 22.71 -12.33 -0.27
N ILE A 47 22.91 -11.11 0.22
CA ILE A 47 24.23 -10.46 0.17
C ILE A 47 25.05 -11.02 1.34
N ARG A 48 26.29 -11.46 1.06
CA ARG A 48 27.21 -11.94 2.06
C ARG A 48 27.84 -10.78 2.81
N ASP A 49 27.56 -10.67 4.08
CA ASP A 49 28.08 -9.67 5.01
C ASP A 49 28.23 -10.26 6.43
N ALA A 50 28.67 -9.46 7.39
CA ALA A 50 28.87 -9.91 8.78
C ALA A 50 27.58 -10.46 9.44
N LYS A 51 26.38 -10.00 9.06
CA LYS A 51 25.11 -10.51 9.61
C LYS A 51 24.66 -11.81 8.96
N SER A 52 24.90 -11.93 7.66
CA SER A 52 24.47 -13.09 6.86
C SER A 52 25.50 -14.22 6.84
N GLU A 53 26.75 -13.99 7.28
CA GLU A 53 27.84 -14.96 7.24
C GLU A 53 27.44 -16.33 7.81
N LYS A 54 26.69 -16.34 8.90
CA LYS A 54 26.17 -17.55 9.56
C LYS A 54 25.30 -18.44 8.64
N LEU A 55 24.74 -17.88 7.56
CA LEU A 55 23.89 -18.60 6.61
C LEU A 55 24.71 -19.31 5.53
N PHE A 56 25.96 -18.90 5.31
CA PHE A 56 26.80 -19.38 4.21
C PHE A 56 27.64 -20.63 4.55
N GLY A 57 27.73 -21.03 5.82
CA GLY A 57 28.66 -22.05 6.33
C GLY A 57 28.75 -23.33 5.49
N ASP A 58 27.61 -23.90 5.10
CA ASP A 58 27.55 -25.13 4.28
C ASP A 58 26.66 -24.95 3.04
N ALA A 59 26.41 -23.68 2.63
CA ALA A 59 25.61 -23.39 1.45
C ALA A 59 26.26 -23.93 0.16
N GLU A 60 25.45 -24.45 -0.73
CA GLU A 60 25.85 -24.87 -2.07
C GLU A 60 25.30 -23.89 -3.10
N GLY A 61 26.18 -23.33 -3.92
CA GLY A 61 25.79 -22.29 -4.89
C GLY A 61 25.29 -20.98 -4.26
N PRO A 62 24.55 -20.16 -5.02
CA PRO A 62 23.94 -18.95 -4.51
C PRO A 62 22.93 -19.24 -3.40
N LEU A 63 22.80 -18.31 -2.44
CA LEU A 63 21.86 -18.40 -1.32
C LEU A 63 20.73 -17.41 -1.48
N TYR A 64 19.48 -17.87 -1.33
CA TYR A 64 18.28 -17.07 -1.57
C TYR A 64 17.29 -17.17 -0.42
N PHE A 65 16.58 -16.08 -0.13
CA PHE A 65 15.27 -16.15 0.50
C PHE A 65 14.20 -16.43 -0.55
N LEU A 66 13.24 -17.30 -0.24
CA LEU A 66 12.07 -17.54 -1.08
C LEU A 66 10.89 -16.74 -0.54
N ALA A 67 10.29 -15.87 -1.37
CA ALA A 67 9.03 -15.20 -1.03
C ALA A 67 8.00 -15.42 -2.13
N TRP A 68 6.76 -15.74 -1.74
CA TRP A 68 5.65 -16.02 -2.62
C TRP A 68 4.70 -14.83 -2.73
N THR A 69 4.14 -14.62 -3.91
CA THR A 69 3.13 -13.59 -4.16
C THR A 69 2.07 -14.06 -5.15
N THR A 70 0.83 -13.63 -4.93
CA THR A 70 -0.29 -13.76 -5.86
C THR A 70 -0.38 -12.59 -6.85
N THR A 71 0.46 -11.56 -6.67
CA THR A 71 0.47 -10.32 -7.46
C THR A 71 1.89 -9.98 -7.92
N PRO A 72 2.46 -10.72 -8.90
CA PRO A 72 3.82 -10.46 -9.38
C PRO A 72 4.09 -9.04 -9.82
N TRP A 73 3.07 -8.29 -10.25
CA TRP A 73 3.18 -6.90 -10.64
C TRP A 73 3.63 -5.95 -9.50
N THR A 74 3.53 -6.39 -8.23
CA THR A 74 4.03 -5.62 -7.07
C THR A 74 5.53 -5.85 -6.78
N LEU A 75 6.13 -6.92 -7.33
CA LEU A 75 7.55 -7.25 -7.10
C LEU A 75 8.54 -6.14 -7.50
N PRO A 76 8.31 -5.34 -8.56
CA PRO A 76 9.18 -4.20 -8.86
C PRO A 76 9.23 -3.15 -7.74
N SER A 77 8.19 -3.08 -6.90
CA SER A 77 8.09 -2.16 -5.75
C SER A 77 8.50 -2.79 -4.42
N ASN A 78 9.12 -3.98 -4.45
CA ASN A 78 9.66 -4.62 -3.26
C ASN A 78 10.74 -3.77 -2.62
N THR A 79 10.68 -3.57 -1.29
CA THR A 79 11.71 -2.88 -0.51
C THR A 79 12.14 -3.63 0.76
N ALA A 80 11.41 -4.66 1.18
CA ALA A 80 11.80 -5.53 2.28
C ALA A 80 11.25 -6.95 2.13
N LEU A 81 11.74 -7.86 2.96
CA LEU A 81 11.16 -9.18 3.21
C LEU A 81 10.76 -9.27 4.67
N ALA A 82 9.53 -9.69 4.97
CA ALA A 82 9.07 -9.88 6.34
C ALA A 82 9.09 -11.36 6.74
N VAL A 83 9.63 -11.62 7.93
CA VAL A 83 9.64 -12.95 8.58
C VAL A 83 8.78 -12.91 9.85
N GLY A 84 8.17 -14.04 10.20
CA GLY A 84 7.33 -14.14 11.40
C GLY A 84 8.18 -14.30 12.68
N PRO A 85 7.84 -13.60 13.78
CA PRO A 85 8.65 -13.65 15.00
C PRO A 85 8.72 -15.04 15.65
N ALA A 86 7.70 -15.86 15.49
CA ALA A 86 7.59 -17.20 16.06
C ALA A 86 7.74 -18.32 15.02
N ILE A 87 8.18 -17.99 13.80
CA ILE A 87 8.39 -18.96 12.72
C ILE A 87 9.85 -19.40 12.68
N GLU A 88 10.05 -20.72 12.57
CA GLU A 88 11.36 -21.33 12.37
C GLU A 88 11.65 -21.44 10.86
N TYR A 89 12.82 -20.95 10.44
CA TYR A 89 13.30 -20.97 9.06
C TYR A 89 14.47 -21.93 8.92
N VAL A 90 14.50 -22.68 7.82
CA VAL A 90 15.52 -23.67 7.53
C VAL A 90 16.19 -23.41 6.21
N LYS A 91 17.41 -23.90 6.09
CA LYS A 91 18.22 -23.84 4.88
C LYS A 91 18.09 -25.17 4.14
N VAL A 92 17.79 -25.10 2.85
CA VAL A 92 17.61 -26.27 1.98
C VAL A 92 18.54 -26.16 0.77
N LYS A 93 19.45 -27.10 0.64
CA LYS A 93 20.25 -27.30 -0.58
C LYS A 93 19.39 -27.96 -1.62
N CYS A 94 19.34 -27.41 -2.81
CA CYS A 94 18.51 -27.95 -3.91
C CYS A 94 19.05 -27.49 -5.27
N ARG A 95 18.33 -27.85 -6.31
CA ARG A 95 18.56 -27.31 -7.66
C ARG A 95 17.39 -26.42 -8.06
N ASN A 96 17.67 -25.37 -8.81
CA ASN A 96 16.59 -24.54 -9.34
C ASN A 96 15.71 -25.39 -10.29
N PRO A 97 14.37 -25.39 -10.13
CA PRO A 97 13.48 -26.24 -10.93
C PRO A 97 13.46 -25.93 -12.43
N TYR A 98 13.97 -24.74 -12.84
CA TYR A 98 13.97 -24.31 -14.24
C TYR A 98 15.33 -24.39 -14.93
N THR A 99 16.42 -24.11 -14.20
CA THR A 99 17.77 -24.05 -14.75
C THR A 99 18.63 -25.25 -14.38
N ASP A 100 18.17 -26.06 -13.42
CA ASP A 100 18.90 -27.18 -12.83
C ASP A 100 20.26 -26.77 -12.20
N GLU A 101 20.45 -25.50 -11.90
CA GLU A 101 21.66 -25.03 -11.22
C GLU A 101 21.60 -25.31 -9.71
N PRO A 102 22.70 -25.71 -9.08
CA PRO A 102 22.75 -25.92 -7.63
C PRO A 102 22.60 -24.57 -6.90
N GLN A 103 21.79 -24.59 -5.86
CA GLN A 103 21.53 -23.42 -5.03
C GLN A 103 21.10 -23.83 -3.63
N THR A 104 21.08 -22.85 -2.73
CA THR A 104 20.57 -23.01 -1.38
C THR A 104 19.46 -21.99 -1.14
N VAL A 105 18.36 -22.41 -0.52
CA VAL A 105 17.20 -21.53 -0.28
C VAL A 105 16.80 -21.56 1.20
N ILE A 106 16.23 -20.46 1.68
CA ILE A 106 15.70 -20.31 3.02
C ILE A 106 14.19 -20.06 2.94
N LEU A 107 13.42 -20.87 3.68
CA LEU A 107 11.97 -20.74 3.83
C LEU A 107 11.55 -21.29 5.20
N ALA A 108 10.27 -21.09 5.57
CA ALA A 108 9.74 -21.64 6.80
C ALA A 108 9.80 -23.19 6.81
N LYS A 109 10.22 -23.75 7.93
CA LYS A 109 10.38 -25.20 8.13
C LYS A 109 9.09 -25.96 7.82
N ASP A 110 7.96 -25.47 8.28
CA ASP A 110 6.66 -26.11 8.10
C ASP A 110 6.20 -26.16 6.64
N LEU A 111 6.75 -25.31 5.78
CA LEU A 111 6.38 -25.20 4.38
C LEU A 111 7.34 -25.91 3.43
N VAL A 112 8.42 -26.51 3.93
CA VAL A 112 9.39 -27.26 3.09
C VAL A 112 8.69 -28.36 2.29
N ALA A 113 7.79 -29.11 2.90
CA ALA A 113 7.08 -30.20 2.23
C ALA A 113 6.17 -29.76 1.08
N SER A 114 5.73 -28.48 1.05
CA SER A 114 4.92 -27.91 -0.03
C SER A 114 5.76 -27.59 -1.28
N TYR A 115 7.05 -27.36 -1.10
CA TYR A 115 8.00 -27.06 -2.17
C TYR A 115 8.83 -28.26 -2.60
N PHE A 116 9.15 -29.13 -1.67
CA PHE A 116 10.02 -30.29 -1.88
C PHE A 116 9.26 -31.58 -1.59
N THR A 117 8.63 -32.13 -2.64
CA THR A 117 7.86 -33.36 -2.51
C THR A 117 8.76 -34.59 -2.58
N LYS A 118 8.43 -35.67 -1.82
CA LYS A 118 9.19 -36.92 -1.75
C LYS A 118 9.38 -37.69 -3.08
N LYS A 119 8.78 -37.20 -4.17
CA LYS A 119 8.86 -37.90 -5.49
C LYS A 119 10.25 -37.86 -6.12
N ILE A 120 11.17 -37.04 -5.62
CA ILE A 120 12.55 -36.93 -6.11
C ILE A 120 13.45 -37.08 -4.88
N GLU A 121 13.59 -38.31 -4.40
CA GLU A 121 14.51 -38.66 -3.33
C GLU A 121 15.94 -38.27 -3.72
N GLY A 122 16.64 -37.49 -2.88
CA GLY A 122 17.97 -36.96 -3.17
C GLY A 122 18.02 -35.64 -3.94
N SER A 123 16.88 -35.04 -4.35
CA SER A 123 16.85 -33.75 -5.07
C SER A 123 17.03 -32.54 -4.17
N TYR A 124 16.91 -32.68 -2.85
CA TYR A 124 17.10 -31.64 -1.88
C TYR A 124 17.63 -32.18 -0.55
N GLN A 125 18.30 -31.34 0.21
CA GLN A 125 18.81 -31.64 1.56
C GLN A 125 18.50 -30.49 2.50
N ILE A 126 17.72 -30.75 3.55
CA ILE A 126 17.59 -29.80 4.67
C ILE A 126 18.88 -29.87 5.47
N THR A 127 19.53 -28.72 5.67
CA THR A 127 20.71 -28.66 6.54
C THR A 127 20.27 -28.72 7.99
N GLY A 128 21.19 -29.07 8.93
CA GLY A 128 20.85 -29.15 10.34
C GLY A 128 20.66 -27.80 11.05
N GLU A 129 20.78 -26.69 10.32
CA GLU A 129 20.69 -25.34 10.86
C GLU A 129 19.30 -24.76 10.68
N SER A 130 18.83 -24.06 11.71
CA SER A 130 17.57 -23.31 11.68
C SER A 130 17.69 -22.00 12.45
N TRP A 131 16.81 -21.04 12.13
CA TRP A 131 16.78 -19.71 12.76
C TRP A 131 15.34 -19.30 13.01
N MET A 132 15.10 -18.65 14.13
CA MET A 132 13.83 -17.95 14.35
C MET A 132 13.83 -16.62 13.56
N GLY A 133 12.65 -16.13 13.18
CA GLY A 133 12.54 -14.91 12.38
C GLY A 133 13.38 -13.73 12.86
N PRO A 134 13.40 -13.37 14.17
CA PRO A 134 14.22 -12.26 14.66
C PRO A 134 15.74 -12.44 14.44
N GLU A 135 16.21 -13.69 14.33
CA GLU A 135 17.63 -13.95 14.05
C GLU A 135 18.02 -13.64 12.59
N LEU A 136 17.03 -13.53 11.70
CA LEU A 136 17.21 -13.15 10.28
C LEU A 136 17.09 -11.65 10.07
N GLU A 137 16.63 -10.88 11.06
CA GLU A 137 16.39 -9.45 10.93
C GLU A 137 17.65 -8.68 10.53
N GLY A 138 17.49 -7.78 9.56
CA GLY A 138 18.54 -6.91 9.04
C GLY A 138 19.49 -7.57 8.06
N ILE A 139 19.33 -8.84 7.71
CA ILE A 139 20.06 -9.49 6.62
C ILE A 139 19.65 -8.84 5.31
N ARG A 140 20.64 -8.48 4.48
CA ARG A 140 20.43 -7.79 3.22
C ARG A 140 20.38 -8.76 2.04
N TYR A 141 19.64 -8.35 1.00
CA TYR A 141 19.52 -9.08 -0.24
C TYR A 141 19.59 -8.12 -1.45
N GLU A 142 19.90 -8.66 -2.62
CA GLU A 142 19.94 -7.91 -3.87
C GLU A 142 18.53 -7.52 -4.32
N GLN A 143 18.36 -6.30 -4.85
CA GLN A 143 17.08 -5.88 -5.43
C GLN A 143 16.64 -6.87 -6.53
N LEU A 144 15.45 -7.44 -6.39
CA LEU A 144 14.95 -8.45 -7.32
C LEU A 144 14.79 -7.92 -8.75
N ILE A 145 14.10 -6.77 -8.89
CA ILE A 145 13.83 -6.10 -10.16
C ILE A 145 14.39 -4.67 -10.07
N PRO A 146 15.63 -4.42 -10.50
CA PRO A 146 16.31 -3.15 -10.30
C PRO A 146 15.95 -2.13 -11.38
N TRP A 147 14.65 -1.85 -11.55
CA TRP A 147 14.18 -0.84 -12.49
C TRP A 147 14.28 0.58 -11.93
N VAL A 148 13.98 0.74 -10.64
CA VAL A 148 13.96 2.02 -9.95
C VAL A 148 14.77 1.89 -8.66
N LYS A 149 15.68 2.83 -8.42
CA LYS A 149 16.47 2.88 -7.17
C LYS A 149 15.64 3.50 -6.05
N PRO A 150 15.59 2.91 -4.86
CA PRO A 150 14.95 3.52 -3.71
C PRO A 150 15.74 4.75 -3.23
N THR A 151 15.03 5.71 -2.63
CA THR A 151 15.64 6.93 -2.09
C THR A 151 16.04 6.83 -0.62
N GLY A 152 15.82 5.68 0.01
CA GLY A 152 16.13 5.42 1.42
C GLY A 152 16.54 3.98 1.68
N ASP A 153 16.57 3.56 2.96
CA ASP A 153 16.96 2.20 3.35
C ASP A 153 15.94 1.17 2.85
N ALA A 154 16.44 0.14 2.17
CA ALA A 154 15.64 -0.92 1.56
C ALA A 154 16.44 -2.23 1.47
N PHE A 155 15.77 -3.30 0.99
CA PHE A 155 16.33 -4.62 0.67
C PHE A 155 17.00 -5.31 1.85
N ARG A 156 16.28 -5.33 2.97
CA ARG A 156 16.65 -6.14 4.14
C ARG A 156 15.46 -6.87 4.74
N VAL A 157 15.73 -7.90 5.50
CA VAL A 157 14.73 -8.65 6.26
C VAL A 157 14.26 -7.83 7.45
N ILE A 158 12.95 -7.82 7.68
CA ILE A 158 12.28 -7.21 8.86
C ILE A 158 11.39 -8.25 9.54
N VAL A 159 10.98 -7.98 10.77
CA VAL A 159 10.02 -8.84 11.48
C VAL A 159 8.59 -8.31 11.28
N GLY A 160 7.68 -9.19 10.87
CA GLY A 160 6.26 -8.89 10.68
C GLY A 160 5.36 -9.80 11.51
N ASP A 161 4.51 -9.21 12.35
CA ASP A 161 3.60 -9.91 13.27
C ASP A 161 2.44 -10.66 12.58
N TYR A 162 2.19 -10.36 11.30
CA TYR A 162 1.13 -10.95 10.48
C TYR A 162 1.60 -12.09 9.56
N VAL A 163 2.90 -12.38 9.53
CA VAL A 163 3.42 -13.48 8.71
C VAL A 163 2.97 -14.81 9.28
N THR A 164 2.43 -15.68 8.41
CA THR A 164 1.91 -17.00 8.75
C THR A 164 2.58 -18.10 7.92
N THR A 165 2.32 -19.35 8.30
CA THR A 165 2.71 -20.55 7.55
C THR A 165 1.51 -21.29 6.93
N SER A 166 0.37 -20.61 6.78
CA SER A 166 -0.82 -21.20 6.13
C SER A 166 -0.60 -21.41 4.64
N ASP A 167 0.11 -20.48 3.99
CA ASP A 167 0.39 -20.47 2.57
C ASP A 167 1.79 -19.88 2.27
N GLY A 168 2.25 -20.05 1.03
CA GLY A 168 3.48 -19.45 0.55
C GLY A 168 4.74 -20.09 1.12
N THR A 169 5.71 -19.26 1.54
CA THR A 169 7.03 -19.67 2.01
C THR A 169 7.31 -19.33 3.47
N GLY A 170 6.36 -18.65 4.17
CA GLY A 170 6.59 -18.08 5.48
C GLY A 170 7.47 -16.82 5.45
N ILE A 171 7.82 -16.33 4.27
CA ILE A 171 8.50 -15.05 4.04
C ILE A 171 7.63 -14.24 3.09
N VAL A 172 7.25 -13.02 3.51
CA VAL A 172 6.38 -12.14 2.74
C VAL A 172 7.22 -11.05 2.08
N HIS A 173 7.04 -10.85 0.77
CA HIS A 173 7.63 -9.70 0.11
C HIS A 173 6.85 -8.42 0.47
N ILE A 174 7.56 -7.34 0.75
CA ILE A 174 6.98 -6.08 1.22
C ILE A 174 7.05 -5.04 0.11
N ALA A 175 5.89 -4.56 -0.31
CA ALA A 175 5.71 -3.43 -1.22
C ALA A 175 4.85 -2.34 -0.55
N PRO A 176 5.43 -1.42 0.23
CA PRO A 176 4.70 -0.50 1.10
C PRO A 176 3.72 0.41 0.36
N THR A 177 3.91 0.63 -0.93
CA THR A 177 3.00 1.43 -1.77
C THR A 177 1.73 0.70 -2.18
N PHE A 178 1.66 -0.63 -2.00
CA PHE A 178 0.54 -1.47 -2.48
C PHE A 178 -0.04 -2.42 -1.43
N GLY A 179 0.43 -2.35 -0.18
CA GLY A 179 -0.08 -3.15 0.93
C GLY A 179 -0.20 -2.32 2.21
N ALA A 180 -1.35 -2.35 2.89
CA ALA A 180 -1.56 -1.59 4.13
C ALA A 180 -0.73 -2.15 5.30
N ASP A 181 -0.65 -3.48 5.43
CA ASP A 181 0.22 -4.13 6.40
C ASP A 181 1.70 -3.94 6.04
N ASP A 182 2.04 -3.98 4.75
CA ASP A 182 3.38 -3.73 4.25
C ASP A 182 3.86 -2.32 4.64
N ASP A 183 3.02 -1.29 4.42
CA ASP A 183 3.32 0.10 4.80
C ASP A 183 3.51 0.23 6.32
N ARG A 184 2.65 -0.42 7.11
CA ARG A 184 2.71 -0.40 8.58
C ARG A 184 4.04 -0.98 9.10
N VAL A 185 4.39 -2.18 8.66
CA VAL A 185 5.61 -2.84 9.16
C VAL A 185 6.88 -2.21 8.58
N ALA A 186 6.85 -1.74 7.34
CA ALA A 186 7.96 -1.02 6.72
C ALA A 186 8.25 0.29 7.47
N LYS A 187 7.24 1.10 7.78
CA LYS A 187 7.37 2.32 8.58
C LYS A 187 7.92 2.03 9.98
N ALA A 188 7.42 1.01 10.65
CA ALA A 188 7.92 0.62 11.97
C ALA A 188 9.40 0.21 11.94
N ALA A 189 9.83 -0.43 10.86
CA ALA A 189 11.22 -0.86 10.67
C ALA A 189 12.12 0.21 10.01
N GLY A 190 11.59 1.39 9.65
CA GLY A 190 12.37 2.44 8.96
C GLY A 190 12.74 2.09 7.51
N ILE A 191 11.95 1.23 6.85
CA ILE A 191 12.10 0.91 5.43
C ILE A 191 11.43 1.98 4.58
N ALA A 192 12.15 2.50 3.60
CA ALA A 192 11.60 3.45 2.64
C ALA A 192 10.68 2.75 1.63
N PRO A 193 9.48 3.29 1.35
CA PRO A 193 8.69 2.88 0.21
C PRO A 193 9.38 3.27 -1.10
N LEU A 194 9.15 2.51 -2.16
CA LEU A 194 9.67 2.85 -3.47
C LEU A 194 8.69 3.80 -4.17
N PHE A 195 9.08 5.07 -4.25
CA PHE A 195 8.36 6.10 -4.97
C PHE A 195 9.13 6.56 -6.20
N MET A 196 8.38 6.96 -7.21
CA MET A 196 8.85 7.73 -8.36
C MET A 196 8.47 9.21 -8.14
N VAL A 197 9.09 10.13 -8.85
CA VAL A 197 8.77 11.56 -8.75
C VAL A 197 8.14 12.00 -10.07
N ASP A 198 6.95 12.60 -10.01
CA ASP A 198 6.27 13.15 -11.18
C ASP A 198 6.82 14.55 -11.56
N LYS A 199 6.39 15.10 -12.70
CA LYS A 199 6.78 16.45 -13.18
C LYS A 199 6.42 17.58 -12.23
N ALA A 200 5.49 17.37 -11.30
CA ALA A 200 5.12 18.34 -10.28
C ALA A 200 5.97 18.18 -8.99
N GLY A 201 6.97 17.29 -8.98
CA GLY A 201 7.82 17.03 -7.83
C GLY A 201 7.15 16.19 -6.73
N LYS A 202 6.03 15.53 -7.03
CA LYS A 202 5.31 14.69 -6.05
C LYS A 202 5.75 13.25 -6.12
N ASN A 203 5.82 12.62 -4.95
CA ASN A 203 6.03 11.19 -4.84
C ASN A 203 4.79 10.43 -5.34
N GLN A 204 5.02 9.49 -6.25
CA GLN A 204 4.01 8.60 -6.83
C GLN A 204 4.46 7.14 -6.67
N PRO A 205 3.56 6.18 -6.44
CA PRO A 205 3.91 4.77 -6.57
C PRO A 205 4.26 4.45 -8.03
N MET A 206 4.83 3.28 -8.30
CA MET A 206 5.18 2.87 -9.67
C MET A 206 3.97 2.72 -10.61
N VAL A 207 2.79 2.58 -10.06
CA VAL A 207 1.52 2.42 -10.79
C VAL A 207 0.70 3.69 -10.62
N ASP A 208 0.10 4.20 -11.68
CA ASP A 208 -0.76 5.37 -11.67
C ASP A 208 -2.20 5.05 -11.19
N LYS A 209 -3.05 6.08 -11.12
CA LYS A 209 -4.44 5.93 -10.71
C LYS A 209 -5.33 5.22 -11.74
N GLN A 210 -4.87 5.03 -12.96
CA GLN A 210 -5.54 4.20 -13.97
C GLN A 210 -5.18 2.72 -13.85
N GLY A 211 -4.20 2.39 -13.01
CA GLY A 211 -3.73 1.03 -12.79
C GLY A 211 -2.70 0.57 -13.81
N LYS A 212 -1.88 1.47 -14.33
CA LYS A 212 -0.77 1.17 -15.25
C LYS A 212 0.55 1.70 -14.69
N PHE A 213 1.66 1.09 -15.05
CA PHE A 213 2.97 1.62 -14.74
C PHE A 213 3.15 3.00 -15.36
N PHE A 214 3.72 3.94 -14.61
CA PHE A 214 3.98 5.29 -15.10
C PHE A 214 4.77 5.26 -16.41
N VAL A 215 4.36 6.09 -17.36
CA VAL A 215 5.18 6.37 -18.55
C VAL A 215 6.30 7.33 -18.18
N LEU A 216 7.45 7.16 -18.82
CA LEU A 216 8.65 7.96 -18.49
C LEU A 216 8.43 9.46 -18.71
N GLU A 217 7.60 9.80 -19.69
CA GLU A 217 7.24 11.16 -20.05
C GLU A 217 6.48 11.92 -18.95
N ASP A 218 5.81 11.24 -18.02
CA ASP A 218 5.05 11.86 -16.93
C ASP A 218 5.90 12.07 -15.66
N LEU A 219 7.13 11.57 -15.66
CA LEU A 219 8.06 11.65 -14.55
C LEU A 219 9.00 12.85 -14.66
N ASP A 220 9.58 13.25 -13.53
CA ASP A 220 10.62 14.27 -13.47
C ASP A 220 11.87 13.79 -14.23
N PRO A 221 12.40 14.59 -15.19
CA PRO A 221 13.53 14.15 -16.01
C PRO A 221 14.81 13.88 -15.22
N GLU A 222 15.07 14.62 -14.14
CA GLU A 222 16.25 14.38 -13.30
C GLU A 222 16.10 13.10 -12.48
N PHE A 223 14.90 12.84 -11.98
CA PHE A 223 14.60 11.58 -11.30
C PHE A 223 14.79 10.39 -12.25
N VAL A 224 14.25 10.46 -13.47
CA VAL A 224 14.42 9.42 -14.50
C VAL A 224 15.90 9.15 -14.75
N LYS A 225 16.68 10.19 -15.00
CA LYS A 225 18.12 10.07 -15.27
C LYS A 225 18.92 9.43 -14.15
N ASN A 226 18.59 9.74 -12.90
CA ASN A 226 19.40 9.36 -11.75
C ASN A 226 18.92 8.03 -11.08
N ASN A 227 17.63 7.72 -11.20
CA ASN A 227 17.01 6.66 -10.42
C ASN A 227 16.40 5.53 -11.24
N ILE A 228 16.15 5.70 -12.55
CA ILE A 228 15.48 4.67 -13.36
C ILE A 228 16.47 4.05 -14.36
N ASP A 229 16.50 2.71 -14.39
CA ASP A 229 17.11 1.95 -15.48
C ASP A 229 16.13 1.95 -16.67
N VAL A 230 16.24 2.98 -17.51
CA VAL A 230 15.32 3.22 -18.63
C VAL A 230 15.25 2.03 -19.58
N GLU A 231 16.39 1.39 -19.86
CA GLU A 231 16.44 0.26 -20.80
C GLU A 231 15.64 -0.95 -20.31
N LYS A 232 15.60 -1.18 -19.01
CA LYS A 232 14.83 -2.27 -18.41
C LYS A 232 13.37 -1.90 -18.14
N TYR A 233 13.11 -0.63 -17.81
CA TYR A 233 11.77 -0.17 -17.44
C TYR A 233 10.87 0.13 -18.63
N LYS A 234 11.42 0.63 -19.74
CA LYS A 234 10.66 1.14 -20.92
C LYS A 234 9.67 0.14 -21.52
N GLU A 235 9.99 -1.16 -21.47
CA GLU A 235 9.12 -2.22 -21.97
C GLU A 235 7.81 -2.37 -21.17
N TYR A 236 7.86 -1.96 -19.89
CA TYR A 236 6.75 -2.08 -18.95
C TYR A 236 6.02 -0.75 -18.72
N ALA A 237 6.63 0.37 -19.09
CA ALA A 237 6.02 1.70 -18.97
C ALA A 237 4.67 1.78 -19.71
N GLY A 238 3.65 2.29 -19.04
CA GLY A 238 2.30 2.43 -19.59
C GLY A 238 1.46 1.14 -19.63
N ARG A 239 2.01 -0.02 -19.22
CA ARG A 239 1.24 -1.28 -19.19
C ARG A 239 0.35 -1.36 -17.97
N TYR A 240 -0.87 -1.84 -18.17
CA TYR A 240 -1.83 -2.07 -17.09
C TYR A 240 -1.43 -3.28 -16.24
N VAL A 241 -1.52 -3.14 -14.91
CA VAL A 241 -1.17 -4.22 -13.97
C VAL A 241 -2.23 -5.31 -13.90
N LYS A 242 -3.45 -5.02 -14.35
CA LYS A 242 -4.50 -6.01 -14.56
C LYS A 242 -5.22 -5.71 -15.89
N ASN A 243 -5.44 -6.73 -16.70
CA ASN A 243 -6.17 -6.62 -17.97
C ASN A 243 -7.55 -5.95 -17.79
N ALA A 244 -8.20 -6.19 -16.65
CA ALA A 244 -9.49 -5.60 -16.33
C ALA A 244 -9.50 -4.05 -16.31
N TYR A 245 -8.36 -3.39 -16.23
CA TYR A 245 -8.25 -1.92 -16.23
C TYR A 245 -8.10 -1.36 -17.65
N ASP A 246 -7.59 -2.17 -18.57
CA ASP A 246 -7.41 -1.76 -19.96
C ASP A 246 -8.76 -1.72 -20.70
N PRO A 247 -9.21 -0.55 -21.21
CA PRO A 247 -10.45 -0.45 -21.95
C PRO A 247 -10.38 -1.03 -23.36
N GLU A 248 -9.17 -1.21 -23.91
CA GLU A 248 -8.93 -1.65 -25.29
C GLU A 248 -8.63 -3.14 -25.41
N ILE A 249 -8.42 -3.83 -24.26
CA ILE A 249 -8.05 -5.23 -24.30
C ILE A 249 -9.23 -6.11 -24.70
N ALA A 250 -9.00 -7.06 -25.60
CA ALA A 250 -9.99 -8.07 -25.94
C ALA A 250 -10.23 -9.01 -24.74
N CYS A 251 -11.47 -9.42 -24.54
CA CYS A 251 -11.88 -10.22 -23.38
C CYS A 251 -11.30 -11.64 -23.35
N ASP A 252 -10.70 -12.11 -24.44
CA ASP A 252 -10.08 -13.43 -24.61
C ASP A 252 -8.53 -13.43 -24.49
N VAL A 253 -7.92 -12.28 -24.14
CA VAL A 253 -6.46 -12.22 -23.94
C VAL A 253 -6.08 -12.90 -22.64
N GLU A 254 -5.40 -14.04 -22.76
CA GLU A 254 -4.93 -14.83 -21.62
C GLU A 254 -3.61 -14.29 -21.02
N THR A 255 -2.82 -13.54 -21.81
CA THR A 255 -1.54 -13.00 -21.37
C THR A 255 -1.75 -11.82 -20.44
N THR A 256 -1.15 -11.83 -19.29
CA THR A 256 -1.22 -10.75 -18.28
C THR A 256 0.18 -10.25 -17.95
N LEU A 257 0.28 -9.04 -17.41
CA LEU A 257 1.54 -8.50 -16.91
C LEU A 257 2.19 -9.43 -15.87
N ASP A 258 1.39 -10.07 -15.01
CA ASP A 258 1.88 -11.03 -14.01
C ASP A 258 2.58 -12.22 -14.67
N ILE A 259 2.07 -12.71 -15.81
CA ILE A 259 2.71 -13.78 -16.59
C ILE A 259 4.05 -13.31 -17.16
N ASP A 260 4.09 -12.12 -17.76
CA ASP A 260 5.29 -11.60 -18.39
C ASP A 260 6.41 -11.36 -17.37
N LEU A 261 6.05 -10.79 -16.20
CA LEU A 261 7.00 -10.64 -15.09
C LEU A 261 7.51 -11.98 -14.55
N ALA A 262 6.62 -12.95 -14.40
CA ALA A 262 7.01 -14.28 -13.95
C ALA A 262 7.94 -14.97 -14.96
N VAL A 263 7.68 -14.83 -16.28
CA VAL A 263 8.54 -15.32 -17.35
C VAL A 263 9.89 -14.61 -17.36
N MET A 264 9.91 -13.30 -17.21
CA MET A 264 11.14 -12.51 -17.08
C MET A 264 11.98 -12.99 -15.88
N LEU A 265 11.38 -13.15 -14.72
CA LEU A 265 12.08 -13.65 -13.51
C LEU A 265 12.61 -15.07 -13.71
N LYS A 266 11.84 -15.94 -14.37
CA LYS A 266 12.30 -17.28 -14.74
C LYS A 266 13.53 -17.23 -15.65
N ALA A 267 13.50 -16.40 -16.69
CA ALA A 267 14.63 -16.24 -17.63
C ALA A 267 15.89 -15.69 -16.94
N GLN A 268 15.73 -14.89 -15.89
CA GLN A 268 16.84 -14.33 -15.10
C GLN A 268 17.28 -15.22 -13.93
N ASN A 269 16.80 -16.44 -13.81
CA ASN A 269 17.04 -17.35 -12.65
C ASN A 269 16.65 -16.69 -11.30
N LYS A 270 15.55 -15.94 -11.29
CA LYS A 270 15.01 -15.24 -10.10
C LYS A 270 13.64 -15.78 -9.67
N ALA A 271 13.11 -16.80 -10.34
CA ALA A 271 11.91 -17.51 -9.96
C ALA A 271 12.24 -18.95 -9.54
N PHE A 272 11.63 -19.38 -8.44
CA PHE A 272 11.70 -20.76 -7.96
C PHE A 272 10.49 -21.60 -8.41
N LYS A 273 9.28 -21.00 -8.34
CA LYS A 273 8.04 -21.70 -8.74
C LYS A 273 7.04 -20.68 -9.31
N ILE A 274 6.43 -21.02 -10.43
CA ILE A 274 5.37 -20.26 -11.08
C ILE A 274 4.20 -21.20 -11.27
N GLU A 275 3.03 -20.83 -10.79
CA GLU A 275 1.82 -21.65 -10.88
C GLU A 275 0.56 -20.78 -10.96
N LYS A 276 -0.55 -21.39 -11.40
CA LYS A 276 -1.87 -20.77 -11.29
C LYS A 276 -2.46 -21.11 -9.92
N HIS A 277 -2.91 -20.10 -9.21
CA HIS A 277 -3.51 -20.24 -7.89
C HIS A 277 -4.87 -19.54 -7.84
N THR A 278 -5.85 -20.20 -7.23
CA THR A 278 -7.17 -19.61 -7.02
C THR A 278 -7.21 -19.00 -5.63
N HIS A 279 -7.51 -17.72 -5.56
CA HIS A 279 -7.60 -16.99 -4.30
C HIS A 279 -8.72 -15.96 -4.33
N SER A 280 -9.15 -15.52 -3.16
CA SER A 280 -10.16 -14.48 -3.02
C SER A 280 -9.56 -13.11 -3.28
N TYR A 281 -10.16 -12.33 -4.20
CA TYR A 281 -9.67 -11.00 -4.57
C TYR A 281 -10.79 -9.95 -4.52
N PRO A 282 -10.55 -8.75 -3.95
CA PRO A 282 -11.57 -7.73 -3.81
C PRO A 282 -11.90 -7.03 -5.14
N HIS A 283 -13.18 -6.83 -5.39
CA HIS A 283 -13.72 -6.10 -6.54
C HIS A 283 -14.57 -4.91 -6.08
N CYS A 284 -14.59 -3.87 -6.88
CA CYS A 284 -15.43 -2.72 -6.64
C CYS A 284 -16.90 -3.06 -6.92
N TRP A 285 -17.77 -2.93 -5.94
CA TRP A 285 -19.19 -3.24 -6.05
C TRP A 285 -19.95 -2.41 -7.10
N ARG A 286 -19.40 -1.24 -7.52
CA ARG A 286 -20.01 -0.37 -8.54
C ARG A 286 -19.57 -0.70 -9.96
N THR A 287 -18.35 -1.17 -10.15
CA THR A 287 -17.75 -1.33 -11.49
C THR A 287 -17.46 -2.78 -11.83
N ASP A 288 -17.62 -3.69 -10.87
CA ASP A 288 -17.26 -5.10 -10.99
C ASP A 288 -15.80 -5.38 -11.37
N LYS A 289 -14.96 -4.33 -11.32
CA LYS A 289 -13.52 -4.42 -11.62
C LYS A 289 -12.71 -4.66 -10.34
N PRO A 290 -11.55 -5.34 -10.43
CA PRO A 290 -10.67 -5.54 -9.27
C PRO A 290 -10.24 -4.19 -8.67
N VAL A 291 -9.88 -4.18 -7.38
CA VAL A 291 -9.34 -3.01 -6.70
C VAL A 291 -7.83 -3.10 -6.57
N LEU A 292 -7.16 -1.95 -6.48
CA LEU A 292 -5.77 -1.82 -6.05
C LEU A 292 -5.75 -1.33 -4.61
N TYR A 293 -4.74 -1.72 -3.83
CA TYR A 293 -4.34 -0.96 -2.66
C TYR A 293 -3.40 0.15 -3.10
N TYR A 294 -3.70 1.40 -2.73
CA TYR A 294 -3.05 2.58 -3.30
C TYR A 294 -2.83 3.68 -2.26
N PRO A 295 -1.70 4.39 -2.26
CA PRO A 295 -1.47 5.52 -1.37
C PRO A 295 -2.37 6.69 -1.79
N LEU A 296 -3.32 7.05 -0.94
CA LEU A 296 -4.21 8.18 -1.16
C LEU A 296 -3.96 9.25 -0.12
N ASP A 297 -3.67 10.46 -0.60
CA ASP A 297 -3.61 11.65 0.24
C ASP A 297 -4.94 11.88 0.93
N SER A 298 -4.89 12.13 2.23
CA SER A 298 -6.07 12.25 3.05
C SER A 298 -5.86 13.23 4.20
N TRP A 299 -6.96 13.79 4.70
CA TRP A 299 -7.00 14.52 5.94
C TRP A 299 -7.34 13.57 7.09
N PHE A 300 -6.59 13.67 8.18
CA PHE A 300 -6.74 12.82 9.35
C PHE A 300 -6.99 13.62 10.61
N ILE A 301 -7.74 13.04 11.54
CA ILE A 301 -7.73 13.44 12.95
C ILE A 301 -6.88 12.44 13.71
N ARG A 302 -5.86 12.93 14.43
CA ARG A 302 -4.94 12.13 15.25
C ARG A 302 -5.65 11.61 16.50
N THR A 303 -6.58 10.70 16.31
CA THR A 303 -7.36 10.07 17.39
C THR A 303 -6.48 9.20 18.29
N THR A 304 -5.40 8.63 17.73
CA THR A 304 -4.41 7.83 18.47
C THR A 304 -3.73 8.61 19.59
N ALA A 305 -3.62 9.95 19.48
CA ALA A 305 -3.08 10.80 20.55
C ALA A 305 -3.90 10.74 21.84
N LEU A 306 -5.17 10.31 21.77
CA LEU A 306 -6.08 10.19 22.90
C LEU A 306 -6.41 8.74 23.26
N ARG A 307 -5.85 7.76 22.56
CA ARG A 307 -6.19 6.34 22.69
C ARG A 307 -6.06 5.83 24.13
N GLU A 308 -4.90 6.01 24.74
CA GLU A 308 -4.63 5.52 26.10
C GLU A 308 -5.59 6.17 27.12
N ARG A 309 -5.82 7.46 26.96
CA ARG A 309 -6.77 8.17 27.85
C ARG A 309 -8.21 7.68 27.69
N MET A 310 -8.63 7.36 26.47
CA MET A 310 -9.96 6.79 26.21
C MET A 310 -10.10 5.38 26.78
N ILE A 311 -9.05 4.56 26.70
CA ILE A 311 -9.03 3.22 27.32
C ILE A 311 -9.15 3.33 28.83
N GLU A 312 -8.42 4.23 29.48
CA GLU A 312 -8.54 4.48 30.92
C GLU A 312 -9.95 4.93 31.32
N LEU A 313 -10.51 5.90 30.60
CA LEU A 313 -11.86 6.40 30.86
C LEU A 313 -12.92 5.33 30.63
N ASN A 314 -12.77 4.47 29.61
CA ASN A 314 -13.68 3.35 29.38
C ASN A 314 -13.79 2.42 30.59
N LYS A 315 -12.70 2.19 31.32
CA LYS A 315 -12.68 1.37 32.54
C LYS A 315 -13.48 1.98 33.70
N THR A 316 -13.73 3.28 33.68
CA THR A 316 -14.53 3.97 34.72
C THR A 316 -16.04 3.91 34.46
N ILE A 317 -16.45 3.49 33.26
CA ILE A 317 -17.87 3.41 32.89
C ILE A 317 -18.47 2.10 33.40
N ARG A 318 -19.62 2.21 34.05
CA ARG A 318 -20.39 1.04 34.49
C ARG A 318 -21.22 0.51 33.32
N TRP A 319 -20.61 -0.33 32.49
CA TRP A 319 -21.28 -0.96 31.36
C TRP A 319 -22.30 -2.00 31.76
N LYS A 320 -23.42 -2.05 31.02
CA LYS A 320 -24.46 -3.10 31.18
C LYS A 320 -24.87 -3.60 29.79
N PRO A 321 -24.49 -4.81 29.37
CA PRO A 321 -23.62 -5.76 30.11
C PRO A 321 -22.15 -5.28 30.15
N GLU A 322 -21.40 -5.74 31.14
CA GLU A 322 -19.99 -5.42 31.34
C GLU A 322 -19.13 -5.80 30.12
N SER A 323 -19.49 -6.88 29.42
CA SER A 323 -18.84 -7.34 28.19
C SER A 323 -18.84 -6.32 27.06
N THR A 324 -19.67 -5.28 27.06
CA THR A 324 -19.64 -4.18 26.10
C THR A 324 -18.34 -3.39 26.26
N GLY A 325 -17.97 -3.04 27.48
CA GLY A 325 -16.78 -2.24 27.79
C GLY A 325 -15.48 -3.02 27.66
N THR A 326 -15.46 -4.29 28.08
CA THR A 326 -14.24 -5.14 28.01
C THR A 326 -14.13 -5.90 26.69
N GLY A 327 -15.24 -6.09 25.96
CA GLY A 327 -15.29 -6.78 24.69
C GLY A 327 -15.21 -5.82 23.49
N ARG A 328 -16.30 -5.73 22.72
CA ARG A 328 -16.31 -5.05 21.41
C ARG A 328 -15.83 -3.61 21.48
N PHE A 329 -16.33 -2.81 22.43
CA PHE A 329 -15.97 -1.39 22.52
C PHE A 329 -14.53 -1.21 23.04
N GLY A 330 -14.13 -1.96 24.10
CA GLY A 330 -12.77 -1.92 24.61
C GLY A 330 -11.73 -2.32 23.57
N LYS A 331 -11.97 -3.42 22.84
CA LYS A 331 -11.10 -3.87 21.76
C LYS A 331 -11.02 -2.87 20.61
N TRP A 332 -12.14 -2.18 20.29
CA TRP A 332 -12.13 -1.12 19.30
C TRP A 332 -11.27 0.08 19.73
N LEU A 333 -11.31 0.47 21.02
CA LEU A 333 -10.44 1.51 21.56
C LEU A 333 -8.95 1.10 21.53
N GLU A 334 -8.64 -0.15 21.88
CA GLU A 334 -7.28 -0.71 21.83
C GLU A 334 -6.70 -0.68 20.41
N GLY A 335 -7.54 -1.02 19.43
CA GLY A 335 -7.21 -1.00 18.01
C GLY A 335 -7.43 0.35 17.30
N LEU A 336 -7.60 1.46 18.05
CA LEU A 336 -7.90 2.76 17.47
C LEU A 336 -6.77 3.25 16.56
N VAL A 337 -7.12 3.63 15.35
CA VAL A 337 -6.25 4.28 14.37
C VAL A 337 -6.68 5.73 14.14
N ASP A 338 -5.84 6.54 13.52
CA ASP A 338 -6.20 7.91 13.17
C ASP A 338 -7.38 7.93 12.20
N TRP A 339 -8.29 8.85 12.43
CA TRP A 339 -9.53 8.93 11.67
C TRP A 339 -9.32 9.60 10.33
N ASN A 340 -9.42 8.84 9.24
CA ASN A 340 -9.39 9.34 7.87
C ASN A 340 -10.73 10.01 7.54
N LEU A 341 -10.70 11.32 7.32
CA LEU A 341 -11.88 12.14 6.97
C LEU A 341 -12.13 12.23 5.47
N SER A 342 -11.09 12.10 4.65
CA SER A 342 -11.19 12.37 3.22
C SER A 342 -11.99 11.30 2.48
N ARG A 343 -12.79 11.75 1.52
CA ARG A 343 -13.43 10.92 0.51
C ARG A 343 -13.34 11.64 -0.83
N SER A 344 -12.78 10.99 -1.85
CA SER A 344 -12.65 11.53 -3.21
C SER A 344 -13.96 11.39 -3.99
N ARG A 345 -15.06 11.92 -3.41
CA ARG A 345 -16.40 11.86 -4.01
C ARG A 345 -16.94 13.24 -4.24
N PHE A 346 -17.59 13.42 -5.38
CA PHE A 346 -18.13 14.72 -5.79
C PHE A 346 -19.16 15.28 -4.80
N TRP A 347 -20.10 14.46 -4.32
CA TRP A 347 -21.10 14.82 -3.32
C TRP A 347 -20.82 14.17 -1.97
N GLY A 348 -19.72 14.55 -1.35
CA GLY A 348 -19.41 14.21 0.04
C GLY A 348 -19.62 15.43 0.95
N THR A 349 -19.58 15.24 2.27
CA THR A 349 -19.53 16.35 3.22
C THR A 349 -18.23 17.14 3.00
N PRO A 350 -18.30 18.46 2.69
CA PRO A 350 -17.11 19.27 2.47
C PRO A 350 -16.26 19.35 3.73
N LEU A 351 -14.94 19.36 3.55
CA LEU A 351 -13.99 19.71 4.62
C LEU A 351 -13.66 21.19 4.47
N PRO A 352 -14.06 22.06 5.43
CA PRO A 352 -13.88 23.50 5.33
C PRO A 352 -12.45 23.90 5.70
N VAL A 353 -11.47 23.41 4.94
CA VAL A 353 -10.05 23.69 5.15
C VAL A 353 -9.49 24.43 3.94
N TRP A 354 -9.03 25.64 4.14
CA TRP A 354 -8.24 26.41 3.17
C TRP A 354 -6.76 26.23 3.47
N ALA A 355 -5.96 26.13 2.44
CA ALA A 355 -4.53 25.87 2.54
C ALA A 355 -3.77 26.72 1.53
N THR A 356 -2.53 27.10 1.85
CA THR A 356 -1.56 27.54 0.87
C THR A 356 -1.18 26.38 -0.06
N GLU A 357 -0.62 26.66 -1.22
CA GLU A 357 -0.26 25.64 -2.20
C GLU A 357 0.75 24.63 -1.65
N ASP A 358 1.69 25.11 -0.84
CA ASP A 358 2.71 24.31 -0.15
C ASP A 358 2.24 23.69 1.18
N TYR A 359 0.98 23.93 1.58
CA TYR A 359 0.40 23.52 2.86
C TYR A 359 1.13 24.06 4.11
N SER A 360 1.94 25.11 3.98
CA SER A 360 2.62 25.74 5.13
C SER A 360 1.64 26.46 6.06
N GLU A 361 0.54 26.97 5.51
CA GLU A 361 -0.54 27.59 6.28
C GLU A 361 -1.87 26.90 6.03
N LEU A 362 -2.62 26.66 7.10
CA LEU A 362 -3.90 25.98 7.07
C LEU A 362 -4.92 26.76 7.91
N LYS A 363 -6.10 26.99 7.33
CA LYS A 363 -7.22 27.58 8.05
C LYS A 363 -8.45 26.68 7.96
N CYS A 364 -8.89 26.17 9.10
CA CYS A 364 -10.12 25.39 9.20
C CYS A 364 -11.25 26.31 9.66
N ILE A 365 -12.29 26.41 8.84
CA ILE A 365 -13.46 27.26 9.12
C ILE A 365 -14.46 26.47 9.97
N GLY A 366 -14.79 26.98 11.15
CA GLY A 366 -15.66 26.31 12.12
C GLY A 366 -17.15 26.64 11.99
N SER A 367 -17.51 27.69 11.22
CA SER A 367 -18.91 28.09 11.03
C SER A 367 -19.10 28.93 9.76
N ILE A 368 -20.34 28.98 9.26
CA ILE A 368 -20.68 29.86 8.11
C ILE A 368 -20.44 31.34 8.48
N ARG A 369 -20.71 31.74 9.71
CA ARG A 369 -20.41 33.10 10.17
C ARG A 369 -18.93 33.43 10.02
N GLU A 370 -18.06 32.57 10.51
CA GLU A 370 -16.61 32.73 10.37
C GLU A 370 -16.19 32.81 8.89
N LEU A 371 -16.77 31.94 8.02
CA LEU A 371 -16.50 32.00 6.58
C LEU A 371 -16.89 33.37 6.00
N MET A 372 -18.06 33.88 6.35
CA MET A 372 -18.50 35.18 5.86
C MET A 372 -17.57 36.30 6.34
N ASP A 373 -17.17 36.29 7.61
CA ASP A 373 -16.24 37.26 8.17
C ASP A 373 -14.86 37.23 7.47
N GLU A 374 -14.38 36.06 7.13
CA GLU A 374 -13.12 35.90 6.40
C GLU A 374 -13.23 36.34 4.92
N ILE A 375 -14.36 36.07 4.26
CA ILE A 375 -14.64 36.62 2.93
C ILE A 375 -14.62 38.13 2.92
N GLU A 376 -15.25 38.79 3.90
CA GLU A 376 -15.25 40.25 4.01
C GLU A 376 -13.84 40.81 4.23
N LYS A 377 -12.99 40.13 5.04
CA LYS A 377 -11.57 40.49 5.17
C LYS A 377 -10.84 40.40 3.84
N SER A 378 -11.09 39.35 3.07
CA SER A 378 -10.47 39.14 1.74
C SER A 378 -10.90 40.20 0.72
N ILE A 379 -12.16 40.65 0.79
CA ILE A 379 -12.66 41.75 -0.04
C ILE A 379 -11.97 43.05 0.37
N ALA A 380 -11.91 43.36 1.68
CA ALA A 380 -11.23 44.54 2.20
C ALA A 380 -9.74 44.58 1.84
N ALA A 381 -9.08 43.42 1.77
CA ALA A 381 -7.69 43.28 1.36
C ALA A 381 -7.49 43.25 -0.16
N GLY A 382 -8.55 43.29 -0.95
CA GLY A 382 -8.49 43.30 -2.42
C GLY A 382 -8.27 41.95 -3.12
N PHE A 383 -8.31 40.85 -2.37
CA PHE A 383 -8.17 39.46 -2.95
C PHE A 383 -9.47 38.96 -3.58
N MET A 384 -10.62 39.47 -3.13
CA MET A 384 -11.94 39.15 -3.70
C MET A 384 -12.69 40.42 -4.07
N LYS A 385 -13.52 40.38 -5.11
CA LYS A 385 -14.33 41.52 -5.59
C LYS A 385 -15.65 41.62 -4.85
N GLU A 386 -16.29 40.50 -4.58
CA GLU A 386 -17.59 40.43 -3.92
C GLU A 386 -17.74 39.12 -3.14
N ASN A 387 -18.67 39.09 -2.22
CA ASN A 387 -19.04 37.91 -1.46
C ASN A 387 -19.96 37.00 -2.31
N PRO A 388 -19.58 35.78 -2.65
CA PRO A 388 -20.43 34.87 -3.43
C PRO A 388 -21.70 34.46 -2.67
N TYR A 389 -21.71 34.60 -1.34
CA TYR A 389 -22.83 34.26 -0.46
C TYR A 389 -23.57 35.44 0.09
N LYS A 390 -23.53 36.61 -0.59
CA LYS A 390 -24.17 37.87 -0.15
C LYS A 390 -25.66 37.75 0.15
N ASN A 391 -26.35 36.78 -0.44
CA ASN A 391 -27.78 36.53 -0.21
C ASN A 391 -28.06 35.62 1.00
N PHE A 392 -27.05 34.95 1.53
CA PHE A 392 -27.19 34.09 2.70
C PHE A 392 -27.23 34.92 3.98
N LYS A 393 -28.20 34.67 4.85
CA LYS A 393 -28.36 35.35 6.13
C LYS A 393 -27.96 34.43 7.28
N VAL A 394 -26.89 34.77 7.98
CA VAL A 394 -26.43 34.00 9.15
C VAL A 394 -27.48 34.06 10.26
N GLY A 395 -27.95 32.89 10.71
CA GLY A 395 -28.96 32.77 11.75
C GLY A 395 -30.39 32.56 11.22
N ASP A 396 -30.64 32.77 9.95
CA ASP A 396 -31.92 32.41 9.33
C ASP A 396 -31.88 30.90 8.92
N MET A 397 -32.68 30.09 9.63
CA MET A 397 -32.74 28.63 9.43
C MET A 397 -33.80 28.20 8.41
N SER A 398 -34.36 29.13 7.61
CA SER A 398 -35.34 28.83 6.58
C SER A 398 -34.73 27.97 5.46
N LYS A 399 -35.56 27.13 4.82
CA LYS A 399 -35.15 26.33 3.67
C LYS A 399 -34.71 27.19 2.48
N GLU A 400 -35.34 28.32 2.30
CA GLU A 400 -35.04 29.30 1.25
C GLU A 400 -33.62 29.85 1.42
N ASN A 401 -33.23 30.18 2.65
CA ASN A 401 -31.89 30.67 2.96
C ASN A 401 -30.81 29.61 2.72
N TYR A 402 -31.09 28.35 3.06
CA TYR A 402 -30.18 27.21 2.84
C TYR A 402 -30.33 26.56 1.46
N SER A 403 -30.95 27.23 0.50
CA SER A 403 -30.96 26.75 -0.88
C SER A 403 -29.55 26.82 -1.49
N THR A 404 -29.19 25.89 -2.37
CA THR A 404 -27.90 25.85 -3.08
C THR A 404 -27.62 27.11 -3.92
N ARG A 405 -28.64 27.93 -4.18
CA ARG A 405 -28.49 29.22 -4.84
C ARG A 405 -27.89 30.28 -3.93
N ASN A 406 -28.08 30.18 -2.61
CA ASN A 406 -27.60 31.13 -1.64
C ASN A 406 -26.29 30.69 -0.98
N ILE A 407 -26.12 29.37 -0.79
CA ILE A 407 -24.91 28.80 -0.20
C ILE A 407 -24.70 27.37 -0.69
N ASP A 408 -23.50 27.07 -1.16
CA ASP A 408 -23.05 25.71 -1.43
C ASP A 408 -21.54 25.65 -1.09
N LEU A 409 -21.16 24.74 -0.18
CA LEU A 409 -19.78 24.60 0.29
C LEU A 409 -19.01 23.48 -0.43
N HIS A 410 -19.61 22.85 -1.45
CA HIS A 410 -18.92 21.86 -2.27
C HIS A 410 -18.01 22.54 -3.32
N ARG A 411 -17.02 21.84 -3.78
CA ARG A 411 -16.29 22.21 -4.99
C ARG A 411 -17.20 21.98 -6.22
N PRO A 412 -17.18 22.86 -7.23
CA PRO A 412 -16.29 24.01 -7.42
C PRO A 412 -16.78 25.33 -6.81
N TYR A 413 -17.91 25.36 -6.10
CA TYR A 413 -18.54 26.63 -5.62
C TYR A 413 -17.68 27.43 -4.65
N VAL A 414 -16.80 26.74 -3.92
CA VAL A 414 -15.86 27.38 -2.96
C VAL A 414 -14.47 27.66 -3.56
N ASP A 415 -14.17 27.22 -4.78
CA ASP A 415 -12.82 27.29 -5.36
C ASP A 415 -12.36 28.73 -5.61
N ASN A 416 -13.29 29.66 -5.75
CA ASN A 416 -13.01 31.10 -5.93
C ASN A 416 -12.95 31.88 -4.61
N ILE A 417 -13.14 31.24 -3.46
CA ILE A 417 -13.04 31.88 -2.16
C ILE A 417 -11.59 31.85 -1.69
N VAL A 418 -11.00 33.03 -1.62
CA VAL A 418 -9.65 33.23 -1.11
C VAL A 418 -9.76 33.77 0.31
N LEU A 419 -9.03 33.20 1.27
CA LEU A 419 -8.94 33.68 2.64
C LEU A 419 -7.59 34.36 2.87
N VAL A 420 -7.60 35.38 3.72
CA VAL A 420 -6.38 36.12 4.11
C VAL A 420 -5.70 35.47 5.31
#